data_a9c06b34d3cb0a80af7dafdda7ab7273
#
_entry.id   a9c06b34d3cb0a80af7dafdda7ab7273
#
_cell.length_a   1.000
_cell.length_b   1.000
_cell.length_c   1.000
_cell.angle_alpha   90.00
_cell.angle_beta   90.00
_cell.angle_gamma   90.00
#
_symmetry.space_group_name_H-M   'P 1'
#
loop_
_entity.id
_entity.type
_entity.pdbx_description
1 polymer ?
#
loop_
_entity_poly.entity_id
_entity_poly.type
_entity_poly.pdbx_seq_one_letter_code
_entity_poly.pdbx_strand_id
1 'polypeptide(L)'
;MQTKPRRLCRTALLALAFALCMGVAAQAASLVPLGQAVGIQMTTAGVLVADLAEVDTPGGTCTPAKDAGLRPGDVICRMDGREIVSSADFLAVLDAAGDTVSVTVRRGGAEITAAVTPAVMPDGTRQLGLWLRDGVTGVGTLTYYDPATGRYGALGHGIADETSGSPILQDGRLVGAVTHVLLADPAKGYGVSIDDMLAAAQAQAA
;
A
#
# COMPACT_ATOMS: atom_id res chain seq x y z
N MET A 1 -14.65 48.43 -52.96
CA MET A 1 -14.93 47.81 -51.65
C MET A 1 -13.94 46.69 -51.40
N GLN A 2 -12.81 46.94 -50.75
CA GLN A 2 -11.81 45.90 -50.46
C GLN A 2 -12.01 45.42 -49.01
N THR A 3 -12.60 44.26 -48.84
CA THR A 3 -12.69 43.60 -47.53
C THR A 3 -11.32 43.07 -47.16
N LYS A 4 -10.76 43.60 -46.04
CA LYS A 4 -9.39 43.35 -45.60
C LYS A 4 -9.19 41.83 -45.28
N PRO A 5 -8.31 41.10 -46.01
CA PRO A 5 -8.11 39.65 -45.83
C PRO A 5 -7.58 39.26 -44.42
N ARG A 6 -7.03 40.23 -43.68
CA ARG A 6 -6.53 40.03 -42.30
C ARG A 6 -7.61 39.74 -41.25
N ARG A 7 -8.87 40.20 -41.46
CA ARG A 7 -9.98 39.92 -40.51
C ARG A 7 -10.54 38.50 -40.70
N LEU A 8 -10.64 38.07 -41.97
CA LEU A 8 -11.08 36.67 -42.25
C LEU A 8 -10.09 35.64 -41.71
N CYS A 9 -8.80 35.87 -41.81
CA CYS A 9 -7.80 34.97 -41.30
C CYS A 9 -7.80 34.88 -39.75
N ARG A 10 -8.05 35.99 -39.04
CA ARG A 10 -8.20 36.01 -37.59
C ARG A 10 -9.46 35.32 -37.10
N THR A 11 -10.58 35.48 -37.77
CA THR A 11 -11.82 34.77 -37.40
C THR A 11 -11.73 33.27 -37.69
N ALA A 12 -11.07 32.87 -38.77
CA ALA A 12 -10.82 31.46 -39.06
C ALA A 12 -9.88 30.82 -38.06
N LEU A 13 -8.83 31.52 -37.60
CA LEU A 13 -7.91 31.04 -36.57
C LEU A 13 -8.58 30.90 -35.19
N LEU A 14 -9.45 31.86 -34.81
CA LEU A 14 -10.22 31.79 -33.58
C LEU A 14 -11.28 30.67 -33.63
N ALA A 15 -11.95 30.44 -34.76
CA ALA A 15 -12.88 29.34 -34.94
C ALA A 15 -12.17 27.97 -34.86
N LEU A 16 -10.96 27.86 -35.44
CA LEU A 16 -10.14 26.64 -35.36
C LEU A 16 -9.65 26.38 -33.95
N ALA A 17 -9.19 27.41 -33.22
CA ALA A 17 -8.79 27.29 -31.83
C ALA A 17 -9.95 26.90 -30.92
N PHE A 18 -11.16 27.46 -31.16
CA PHE A 18 -12.38 27.09 -30.44
C PHE A 18 -12.82 25.66 -30.73
N ALA A 19 -12.72 25.20 -31.99
CA ALA A 19 -13.02 23.82 -32.39
C ALA A 19 -12.02 22.81 -31.77
N LEU A 20 -10.72 23.17 -31.66
CA LEU A 20 -9.72 22.34 -30.95
C LEU A 20 -9.98 22.26 -29.45
N CYS A 21 -10.47 23.34 -28.83
CA CYS A 21 -10.81 23.32 -27.40
C CYS A 21 -12.07 22.49 -27.08
N MET A 22 -12.97 22.32 -28.03
CA MET A 22 -14.20 21.52 -27.86
C MET A 22 -13.96 20.00 -28.02
N GLY A 23 -12.76 19.59 -28.43
CA GLY A 23 -12.43 18.17 -28.70
C GLY A 23 -11.95 17.35 -27.50
N VAL A 24 -11.89 17.91 -26.30
CA VAL A 24 -11.62 17.13 -25.08
C VAL A 24 -12.93 16.47 -24.64
N ALA A 25 -13.25 15.33 -25.26
CA ALA A 25 -14.32 14.48 -24.76
C ALA A 25 -13.95 14.04 -23.34
N ALA A 26 -14.64 14.56 -22.34
CA ALA A 26 -14.57 14.03 -20.99
C ALA A 26 -15.06 12.58 -21.05
N GLN A 27 -14.13 11.63 -21.03
CA GLN A 27 -14.47 10.21 -20.91
C GLN A 27 -14.94 9.99 -19.48
N ALA A 28 -16.24 9.96 -19.27
CA ALA A 28 -16.81 9.54 -18.01
C ALA A 28 -16.49 8.05 -17.82
N ALA A 29 -15.74 7.71 -16.75
CA ALA A 29 -15.51 6.33 -16.37
C ALA A 29 -16.85 5.68 -15.99
N SER A 30 -17.20 4.56 -16.63
CA SER A 30 -18.37 3.78 -16.26
C SER A 30 -17.98 2.80 -15.18
N LEU A 31 -18.24 3.13 -13.94
CA LEU A 31 -17.91 2.31 -12.77
C LEU A 31 -19.16 1.57 -12.27
N VAL A 32 -18.98 0.32 -11.86
CA VAL A 32 -20.04 -0.49 -11.22
C VAL A 32 -19.85 -0.43 -9.71
N PRO A 33 -20.76 0.18 -8.94
CA PRO A 33 -20.68 0.17 -7.48
C PRO A 33 -20.95 -1.24 -6.95
N LEU A 34 -20.20 -1.68 -5.94
CA LEU A 34 -20.28 -3.05 -5.39
C LEU A 34 -20.77 -3.08 -3.95
N GLY A 35 -20.02 -2.55 -2.99
CA GLY A 35 -20.38 -2.59 -1.56
C GLY A 35 -20.19 -3.97 -0.92
N GLN A 36 -19.29 -4.82 -1.44
CA GLN A 36 -19.05 -6.17 -0.92
C GLN A 36 -17.86 -6.20 0.03
N ALA A 37 -18.04 -6.83 1.21
CA ALA A 37 -16.95 -7.11 2.11
C ALA A 37 -16.02 -8.17 1.53
N VAL A 38 -14.69 -7.91 1.62
CA VAL A 38 -13.66 -8.81 1.11
C VAL A 38 -12.51 -8.91 2.11
N GLY A 39 -11.86 -10.08 2.14
CA GLY A 39 -10.55 -10.22 2.78
C GLY A 39 -9.48 -9.58 1.89
N ILE A 40 -8.67 -8.71 2.47
CA ILE A 40 -7.52 -8.10 1.80
C ILE A 40 -6.28 -8.76 2.36
N GLN A 41 -5.47 -9.36 1.50
CA GLN A 41 -4.14 -9.86 1.85
C GLN A 41 -3.11 -9.13 1.00
N MET A 42 -2.25 -8.36 1.68
CA MET A 42 -1.13 -7.68 1.04
C MET A 42 0.15 -8.43 1.40
N THR A 43 0.82 -8.97 0.40
CA THR A 43 2.14 -9.57 0.58
C THR A 43 3.21 -8.53 0.28
N THR A 44 4.20 -8.45 1.15
CA THR A 44 5.41 -7.65 0.91
C THR A 44 6.48 -8.53 0.24
N ALA A 45 7.33 -7.93 -0.59
CA ALA A 45 8.52 -8.63 -1.09
C ALA A 45 9.57 -8.71 0.03
N GLY A 46 9.34 -9.62 1.00
CA GLY A 46 10.13 -9.78 2.21
C GLY A 46 9.30 -9.71 3.49
N VAL A 47 9.95 -9.81 4.63
CA VAL A 47 9.33 -9.83 5.96
C VAL A 47 9.54 -8.50 6.67
N LEU A 48 8.46 -7.86 7.11
CA LEU A 48 8.51 -6.57 7.80
C LEU A 48 8.97 -6.74 9.24
N VAL A 49 9.96 -5.97 9.65
CA VAL A 49 10.31 -5.77 11.06
C VAL A 49 9.26 -4.84 11.68
N ALA A 50 8.36 -5.41 12.47
CA ALA A 50 7.32 -4.65 13.16
C ALA A 50 7.86 -3.93 14.38
N ASP A 51 8.72 -4.60 15.17
CA ASP A 51 9.37 -4.05 16.34
C ASP A 51 10.65 -4.83 16.67
N LEU A 52 11.44 -4.29 17.62
CA LEU A 52 12.63 -4.92 18.17
C LEU A 52 12.35 -5.37 19.60
N ALA A 53 12.92 -6.52 19.97
CA ALA A 53 12.80 -7.08 21.30
C ALA A 53 14.16 -7.39 21.90
N GLU A 54 14.21 -7.38 23.22
CA GLU A 54 15.33 -7.93 23.99
C GLU A 54 15.24 -9.46 24.00
N VAL A 55 16.39 -10.11 24.02
CA VAL A 55 16.52 -11.57 24.13
C VAL A 55 17.20 -11.91 25.45
N ASP A 56 16.49 -12.63 26.30
CA ASP A 56 17.04 -13.11 27.59
C ASP A 56 17.79 -14.40 27.37
N THR A 57 19.10 -14.35 27.62
CA THR A 57 20.00 -15.52 27.57
C THR A 57 20.53 -15.86 28.94
N PRO A 58 21.08 -17.05 29.16
CA PRO A 58 21.75 -17.39 30.44
C PRO A 58 22.90 -16.45 30.81
N GLY A 59 23.48 -15.77 29.82
CA GLY A 59 24.55 -14.79 29.99
C GLY A 59 24.07 -13.36 30.24
N GLY A 60 22.75 -13.11 30.24
CA GLY A 60 22.13 -11.80 30.35
C GLY A 60 21.29 -11.42 29.17
N THR A 61 20.67 -10.26 29.23
CA THR A 61 19.82 -9.71 28.18
C THR A 61 20.67 -9.08 27.07
N CYS A 62 20.33 -9.32 25.80
CA CYS A 62 21.01 -8.77 24.64
C CYS A 62 20.01 -8.30 23.58
N THR A 63 20.48 -7.51 22.58
CA THR A 63 19.65 -6.91 21.54
C THR A 63 20.28 -7.11 20.15
N PRO A 64 20.42 -8.35 19.65
CA PRO A 64 21.22 -8.67 18.46
C PRO A 64 20.87 -7.85 17.22
N ALA A 65 19.59 -7.74 16.90
CA ALA A 65 19.12 -6.99 15.72
C ALA A 65 19.33 -5.48 15.89
N LYS A 66 19.07 -4.94 17.07
CA LYS A 66 19.26 -3.52 17.38
C LYS A 66 20.74 -3.14 17.33
N ASP A 67 21.60 -3.97 17.90
CA ASP A 67 23.06 -3.76 17.92
C ASP A 67 23.66 -3.79 16.52
N ALA A 68 23.08 -4.61 15.62
CA ALA A 68 23.40 -4.64 14.19
C ALA A 68 22.80 -3.48 13.38
N GLY A 69 22.01 -2.60 14.01
CA GLY A 69 21.44 -1.41 13.37
C GLY A 69 20.15 -1.65 12.59
N LEU A 70 19.49 -2.80 12.78
CA LEU A 70 18.13 -3.03 12.28
C LEU A 70 17.13 -2.14 13.01
N ARG A 71 16.00 -1.83 12.34
CA ARG A 71 14.99 -0.88 12.86
C ARG A 71 13.58 -1.35 12.53
N PRO A 72 12.57 -0.98 13.31
CA PRO A 72 11.18 -1.09 12.91
C PRO A 72 10.94 -0.37 11.57
N GLY A 73 10.17 -1.01 10.69
CA GLY A 73 9.92 -0.54 9.33
C GLY A 73 10.89 -1.07 8.26
N ASP A 74 11.96 -1.77 8.64
CA ASP A 74 12.80 -2.50 7.69
C ASP A 74 12.04 -3.68 7.08
N VAL A 75 12.28 -3.96 5.79
CA VAL A 75 11.79 -5.16 5.14
C VAL A 75 12.95 -6.09 4.85
N ILE A 76 13.02 -7.22 5.55
CA ILE A 76 14.06 -8.23 5.34
C ILE A 76 13.81 -8.92 4.02
N CYS A 77 14.75 -8.77 3.07
CA CYS A 77 14.65 -9.33 1.73
C CYS A 77 15.54 -10.55 1.53
N ARG A 78 16.70 -10.60 2.19
CA ARG A 78 17.65 -11.72 2.08
C ARG A 78 18.36 -11.97 3.40
N MET A 79 18.70 -13.24 3.65
CA MET A 79 19.58 -13.67 4.73
C MET A 79 20.58 -14.69 4.20
N ASP A 80 21.87 -14.47 4.47
CA ASP A 80 22.98 -15.29 3.94
C ASP A 80 22.86 -15.58 2.44
N GLY A 81 22.43 -14.55 1.66
CA GLY A 81 22.23 -14.63 0.22
C GLY A 81 20.92 -15.32 -0.22
N ARG A 82 20.16 -15.93 0.68
CA ARG A 82 18.87 -16.56 0.39
C ARG A 82 17.74 -15.53 0.47
N GLU A 83 16.82 -15.60 -0.47
CA GLU A 83 15.62 -14.76 -0.48
C GLU A 83 14.70 -15.13 0.67
N ILE A 84 14.14 -14.13 1.34
CA ILE A 84 13.20 -14.28 2.45
C ILE A 84 11.87 -13.68 2.01
N VAL A 85 10.85 -14.51 1.87
CA VAL A 85 9.48 -14.09 1.50
C VAL A 85 8.47 -14.29 2.62
N SER A 86 8.84 -15.08 3.65
CA SER A 86 7.99 -15.39 4.79
C SER A 86 8.77 -15.50 6.09
N SER A 87 8.10 -15.39 7.23
CA SER A 87 8.69 -15.67 8.55
C SER A 87 9.19 -17.12 8.66
N ALA A 88 8.57 -18.06 7.95
CA ALA A 88 9.03 -19.43 7.91
C ALA A 88 10.40 -19.55 7.22
N ASP A 89 10.62 -18.85 6.10
CA ASP A 89 11.93 -18.80 5.43
C ASP A 89 12.98 -18.17 6.34
N PHE A 90 12.61 -17.07 7.02
CA PHE A 90 13.48 -16.39 7.98
C PHE A 90 13.95 -17.36 9.07
N LEU A 91 13.03 -18.09 9.71
CA LEU A 91 13.36 -19.06 10.76
C LEU A 91 14.23 -20.19 10.24
N ALA A 92 13.91 -20.73 9.05
CA ALA A 92 14.69 -21.83 8.46
C ALA A 92 16.14 -21.43 8.15
N VAL A 93 16.37 -20.16 7.74
CA VAL A 93 17.74 -19.65 7.53
C VAL A 93 18.42 -19.38 8.84
N LEU A 94 17.71 -18.82 9.83
CA LEU A 94 18.26 -18.51 11.15
C LEU A 94 18.70 -19.78 11.91
N ASP A 95 17.90 -20.84 11.86
CA ASP A 95 18.22 -22.13 12.48
C ASP A 95 19.49 -22.75 11.89
N ALA A 96 19.70 -22.57 10.59
CA ALA A 96 20.88 -23.07 9.87
C ALA A 96 22.08 -22.11 9.95
N ALA A 97 21.92 -20.90 10.52
CA ALA A 97 22.96 -19.87 10.55
C ALA A 97 24.15 -20.28 11.43
N GLY A 98 25.32 -19.74 11.11
CA GLY A 98 26.52 -19.83 11.94
C GLY A 98 26.50 -18.84 13.12
N ASP A 99 27.71 -18.43 13.52
CA ASP A 99 27.89 -17.44 14.60
C ASP A 99 27.44 -16.03 14.18
N THR A 100 27.40 -15.76 12.88
CA THR A 100 26.95 -14.47 12.32
C THR A 100 26.11 -14.74 11.09
N VAL A 101 25.03 -14.01 10.93
CA VAL A 101 24.13 -14.05 9.78
C VAL A 101 24.12 -12.69 9.07
N SER A 102 24.22 -12.71 7.74
CA SER A 102 24.11 -11.52 6.92
C SER A 102 22.65 -11.24 6.60
N VAL A 103 22.11 -10.14 7.09
CA VAL A 103 20.71 -9.73 6.88
C VAL A 103 20.67 -8.53 5.96
N THR A 104 20.02 -8.68 4.79
CA THR A 104 19.79 -7.57 3.85
C THR A 104 18.36 -7.08 4.00
N VAL A 105 18.22 -5.81 4.32
CA VAL A 105 16.92 -5.13 4.48
C VAL A 105 16.75 -4.02 3.46
N ARG A 106 15.50 -3.75 3.11
CA ARG A 106 15.10 -2.56 2.37
C ARG A 106 14.56 -1.52 3.34
N ARG A 107 15.19 -0.33 3.34
CA ARG A 107 14.84 0.82 4.19
C ARG A 107 14.75 2.07 3.33
N GLY A 108 13.58 2.70 3.23
CA GLY A 108 13.39 3.92 2.44
C GLY A 108 13.78 3.77 0.96
N GLY A 109 13.58 2.60 0.38
CA GLY A 109 13.92 2.30 -1.01
C GLY A 109 15.39 1.84 -1.25
N ALA A 110 16.26 1.92 -0.24
CA ALA A 110 17.66 1.45 -0.32
C ALA A 110 17.82 0.07 0.30
N GLU A 111 18.70 -0.77 -0.26
CA GLU A 111 19.13 -2.02 0.35
C GLU A 111 20.32 -1.75 1.29
N ILE A 112 20.21 -2.27 2.51
CA ILE A 112 21.24 -2.18 3.56
C ILE A 112 21.51 -3.60 4.04
N THR A 113 22.79 -3.98 4.13
CA THR A 113 23.19 -5.27 4.67
C THR A 113 23.86 -5.07 6.02
N ALA A 114 23.41 -5.82 7.02
CA ALA A 114 23.96 -5.85 8.36
C ALA A 114 24.42 -7.28 8.71
N ALA A 115 25.54 -7.38 9.39
CA ALA A 115 25.99 -8.64 10.01
C ALA A 115 25.43 -8.70 11.43
N VAL A 116 24.64 -9.73 11.73
CA VAL A 116 23.99 -9.90 13.02
C VAL A 116 24.54 -11.16 13.69
N THR A 117 24.94 -11.06 14.94
CA THR A 117 25.32 -12.22 15.76
C THR A 117 24.08 -12.68 16.53
N PRO A 118 23.48 -13.84 16.20
CA PRO A 118 22.28 -14.31 16.88
C PRO A 118 22.56 -14.63 18.36
N ALA A 119 21.59 -14.39 19.22
CA ALA A 119 21.58 -14.94 20.55
C ALA A 119 21.28 -16.45 20.47
N VAL A 120 22.11 -17.26 21.15
CA VAL A 120 21.93 -18.72 21.21
C VAL A 120 21.28 -19.06 22.53
N MET A 121 20.14 -19.71 22.47
CA MET A 121 19.37 -20.17 23.62
C MET A 121 19.90 -21.50 24.15
N PRO A 122 19.57 -21.89 25.41
CA PRO A 122 20.03 -23.16 25.99
C PRO A 122 19.61 -24.42 25.21
N ASP A 123 18.51 -24.34 24.51
CA ASP A 123 18.00 -25.41 23.63
C ASP A 123 18.65 -25.45 22.23
N GLY A 124 19.59 -24.53 21.99
CA GLY A 124 20.28 -24.39 20.71
C GLY A 124 19.55 -23.53 19.68
N THR A 125 18.35 -23.02 19.97
CA THR A 125 17.64 -22.10 19.09
C THR A 125 18.34 -20.77 19.00
N ARG A 126 18.21 -20.10 17.86
CA ARG A 126 18.80 -18.78 17.61
C ARG A 126 17.73 -17.71 17.55
N GLN A 127 18.02 -16.56 18.13
CA GLN A 127 17.09 -15.43 18.15
C GLN A 127 17.83 -14.14 17.78
N LEU A 128 17.15 -13.28 17.02
CA LEU A 128 17.65 -11.94 16.67
C LEU A 128 16.98 -10.82 17.47
N GLY A 129 15.92 -11.11 18.23
CA GLY A 129 15.16 -10.09 18.93
C GLY A 129 14.34 -9.22 17.98
N LEU A 130 13.54 -9.86 17.11
CA LEU A 130 12.68 -9.21 16.11
C LEU A 130 11.24 -9.67 16.27
N TRP A 131 10.32 -8.72 16.17
CA TRP A 131 8.92 -8.99 15.87
C TRP A 131 8.72 -8.86 14.36
N LEU A 132 8.31 -9.95 13.72
CA LEU A 132 8.18 -10.05 12.28
C LEU A 132 6.71 -10.09 11.85
N ARG A 133 6.43 -9.57 10.65
CA ARG A 133 5.12 -9.63 10.03
C ARG A 133 5.26 -9.94 8.54
N ASP A 134 4.60 -11.03 8.09
CA ASP A 134 4.67 -11.56 6.72
C ASP A 134 3.79 -10.81 5.72
N GLY A 135 3.18 -9.75 6.12
CA GLY A 135 2.26 -8.98 5.31
C GLY A 135 1.16 -8.38 6.15
N VAL A 136 0.22 -7.75 5.52
CA VAL A 136 -0.95 -7.17 6.16
C VAL A 136 -2.18 -7.91 5.65
N THR A 137 -2.89 -8.55 6.56
CA THR A 137 -4.21 -9.10 6.29
C THR A 137 -5.24 -8.20 6.97
N GLY A 138 -6.34 -7.95 6.28
CA GLY A 138 -7.41 -7.12 6.80
C GLY A 138 -8.73 -7.44 6.11
N VAL A 139 -9.78 -6.78 6.55
CA VAL A 139 -11.07 -6.77 5.89
C VAL A 139 -11.23 -5.43 5.21
N GLY A 140 -11.87 -5.41 4.06
CA GLY A 140 -12.20 -4.18 3.34
C GLY A 140 -13.52 -4.32 2.61
N THR A 141 -13.99 -3.23 2.04
CA THR A 141 -15.16 -3.23 1.16
C THR A 141 -14.75 -2.85 -0.25
N LEU A 142 -15.09 -3.70 -1.22
CA LEU A 142 -15.00 -3.34 -2.64
C LEU A 142 -16.01 -2.23 -2.91
N THR A 143 -15.51 -1.05 -3.26
CA THR A 143 -16.34 0.13 -3.53
C THR A 143 -16.86 0.11 -4.96
N TYR A 144 -15.99 -0.21 -5.93
CA TYR A 144 -16.35 -0.26 -7.34
C TYR A 144 -15.53 -1.27 -8.13
N TYR A 145 -16.05 -1.62 -9.30
CA TYR A 145 -15.37 -2.33 -10.38
C TYR A 145 -15.39 -1.48 -11.64
N ASP A 146 -14.25 -1.41 -12.33
CA ASP A 146 -14.13 -0.75 -13.63
C ASP A 146 -14.10 -1.83 -14.74
N PRO A 147 -15.19 -1.98 -15.52
CA PRO A 147 -15.26 -2.99 -16.59
C PRO A 147 -14.31 -2.73 -17.75
N ALA A 148 -13.90 -1.47 -17.96
CA ALA A 148 -13.01 -1.11 -19.05
C ALA A 148 -11.57 -1.55 -18.82
N THR A 149 -11.12 -1.52 -17.57
CA THR A 149 -9.74 -1.85 -17.18
C THR A 149 -9.62 -3.16 -16.39
N GLY A 150 -10.73 -3.73 -15.93
CA GLY A 150 -10.76 -4.91 -15.06
C GLY A 150 -10.30 -4.64 -13.62
N ARG A 151 -10.18 -3.38 -13.23
CA ARG A 151 -9.67 -2.96 -11.91
C ARG A 151 -10.79 -2.83 -10.89
N TYR A 152 -10.43 -3.02 -9.63
CA TYR A 152 -11.29 -2.82 -8.47
C TYR A 152 -10.73 -1.69 -7.61
N GLY A 153 -11.64 -0.88 -7.02
CA GLY A 153 -11.32 0.02 -5.93
C GLY A 153 -11.91 -0.54 -4.62
N ALA A 154 -11.10 -0.60 -3.59
CA ALA A 154 -11.49 -1.07 -2.27
C ALA A 154 -10.95 -0.14 -1.18
N LEU A 155 -11.66 -0.06 -0.07
CA LEU A 155 -11.17 0.56 1.16
C LEU A 155 -10.97 -0.51 2.23
N GLY A 156 -9.80 -0.51 2.87
CA GLY A 156 -9.54 -1.35 4.04
C GLY A 156 -10.25 -0.80 5.27
N HIS A 157 -10.81 -1.69 6.08
CA HIS A 157 -11.44 -1.31 7.35
C HIS A 157 -10.37 -1.05 8.41
N GLY A 158 -10.55 0.01 9.22
CA GLY A 158 -9.89 0.11 10.52
C GLY A 158 -10.46 -0.91 11.50
N ILE A 159 -9.73 -1.23 12.54
CA ILE A 159 -10.11 -2.27 13.55
C ILE A 159 -11.47 -1.98 14.23
N ALA A 160 -12.03 -0.77 14.09
CA ALA A 160 -13.23 -0.33 14.79
C ALA A 160 -14.41 0.08 13.86
N ASP A 161 -14.32 -0.11 12.52
CA ASP A 161 -15.36 0.41 11.61
C ASP A 161 -15.65 -0.57 10.46
N GLU A 162 -16.80 -1.26 10.57
CA GLU A 162 -17.28 -2.23 9.57
C GLU A 162 -17.91 -1.58 8.32
N THR A 163 -18.17 -0.28 8.34
CA THR A 163 -18.88 0.44 7.26
C THR A 163 -17.95 1.10 6.25
N SER A 164 -16.65 1.13 6.52
CA SER A 164 -15.64 1.71 5.64
C SER A 164 -15.62 1.03 4.26
N GLY A 165 -15.57 1.83 3.21
CA GLY A 165 -15.56 1.36 1.82
C GLY A 165 -16.94 1.21 1.18
N SER A 166 -18.04 1.37 1.91
CA SER A 166 -19.38 1.37 1.32
C SER A 166 -19.53 2.48 0.28
N PRO A 167 -20.06 2.20 -0.92
CA PRO A 167 -20.17 3.19 -1.98
C PRO A 167 -21.19 4.29 -1.62
N ILE A 168 -20.83 5.54 -1.89
CA ILE A 168 -21.71 6.69 -1.77
C ILE A 168 -22.27 7.00 -3.15
N LEU A 169 -23.60 6.92 -3.28
CA LEU A 169 -24.31 7.22 -4.53
C LEU A 169 -25.06 8.54 -4.40
N GLN A 170 -24.94 9.40 -5.40
CA GLN A 170 -25.70 10.63 -5.54
C GLN A 170 -26.27 10.70 -6.96
N ASP A 171 -27.60 10.86 -7.09
CA ASP A 171 -28.31 10.92 -8.38
C ASP A 171 -27.95 9.74 -9.31
N GLY A 172 -27.81 8.53 -8.74
CA GLY A 172 -27.42 7.32 -9.48
C GLY A 172 -25.95 7.27 -9.92
N ARG A 173 -25.11 8.17 -9.44
CA ARG A 173 -23.67 8.20 -9.73
C ARG A 173 -22.87 7.86 -8.48
N LEU A 174 -21.79 7.10 -8.66
CA LEU A 174 -20.82 6.83 -7.60
C LEU A 174 -19.98 8.09 -7.38
N VAL A 175 -20.07 8.69 -6.18
CA VAL A 175 -19.36 9.92 -5.83
C VAL A 175 -18.24 9.70 -4.82
N GLY A 176 -18.19 8.54 -4.17
CA GLY A 176 -17.14 8.24 -3.21
C GLY A 176 -17.40 6.97 -2.43
N ALA A 177 -16.63 6.79 -1.36
CA ALA A 177 -16.75 5.70 -0.41
C ALA A 177 -16.75 6.22 1.03
N VAL A 178 -17.56 5.60 1.90
CA VAL A 178 -17.59 5.92 3.34
C VAL A 178 -16.24 5.52 3.95
N THR A 179 -15.66 6.41 4.76
CA THR A 179 -14.46 6.12 5.56
C THR A 179 -14.80 5.94 7.04
N HIS A 180 -15.71 6.72 7.57
CA HIS A 180 -16.15 6.66 8.97
C HIS A 180 -17.59 7.09 9.10
N VAL A 181 -18.31 6.48 10.03
CA VAL A 181 -19.67 6.87 10.44
C VAL A 181 -19.59 7.45 11.85
N LEU A 182 -20.34 8.54 12.12
CA LEU A 182 -20.37 9.13 13.45
C LEU A 182 -21.26 8.28 14.37
N LEU A 183 -20.69 7.75 15.45
CA LEU A 183 -21.42 6.91 16.40
C LEU A 183 -22.63 7.62 17.04
N ALA A 184 -22.55 8.94 17.23
CA ALA A 184 -23.63 9.74 17.81
C ALA A 184 -24.76 10.05 16.80
N ASP A 185 -24.50 9.98 15.50
CA ASP A 185 -25.45 10.23 14.43
C ASP A 185 -25.08 9.39 13.19
N PRO A 186 -25.56 8.15 13.08
CA PRO A 186 -25.23 7.25 11.99
C PRO A 186 -25.65 7.72 10.59
N ALA A 187 -26.47 8.77 10.52
CA ALA A 187 -26.83 9.42 9.25
C ALA A 187 -25.72 10.36 8.72
N LYS A 188 -24.66 10.58 9.50
CA LYS A 188 -23.53 11.44 9.17
C LYS A 188 -22.23 10.67 9.25
N GLY A 189 -21.29 11.06 8.39
CA GLY A 189 -19.99 10.42 8.33
C GLY A 189 -19.01 11.19 7.45
N TYR A 190 -17.85 10.61 7.29
CA TYR A 190 -16.82 11.07 6.36
C TYR A 190 -16.68 10.08 5.22
N GLY A 191 -16.21 10.56 4.07
CA GLY A 191 -15.95 9.73 2.91
C GLY A 191 -14.76 10.26 2.12
N VAL A 192 -14.22 9.43 1.25
CA VAL A 192 -13.24 9.78 0.22
C VAL A 192 -13.95 9.95 -1.11
N SER A 193 -13.56 10.94 -1.91
CA SER A 193 -14.14 11.15 -3.22
C SER A 193 -13.75 10.05 -4.20
N ILE A 194 -14.60 9.79 -5.20
CA ILE A 194 -14.26 8.81 -6.26
C ILE A 194 -13.07 9.29 -7.07
N ASP A 195 -12.90 10.59 -7.27
CA ASP A 195 -11.78 11.17 -8.01
C ASP A 195 -10.44 10.90 -7.32
N ASP A 196 -10.39 11.03 -5.98
CA ASP A 196 -9.20 10.71 -5.19
C ASP A 196 -8.87 9.21 -5.25
N MET A 197 -9.89 8.34 -5.20
CA MET A 197 -9.70 6.89 -5.32
C MET A 197 -9.15 6.52 -6.71
N LEU A 198 -9.66 7.13 -7.77
CA LEU A 198 -9.18 6.90 -9.14
C LEU A 198 -7.75 7.43 -9.34
N ALA A 199 -7.45 8.61 -8.79
CA ALA A 199 -6.10 9.18 -8.83
C ALA A 199 -5.09 8.27 -8.11
N ALA A 200 -5.43 7.75 -6.93
CA ALA A 200 -4.59 6.80 -6.20
C ALA A 200 -4.37 5.48 -6.98
N ALA A 201 -5.41 4.96 -7.64
CA ALA A 201 -5.31 3.76 -8.47
C ALA A 201 -4.43 3.96 -9.71
N GLN A 202 -4.38 5.17 -10.27
CA GLN A 202 -3.51 5.53 -11.39
C GLN A 202 -2.05 5.67 -10.95
N ALA A 203 -1.79 6.27 -9.79
CA ALA A 203 -0.46 6.45 -9.23
C ALA A 203 0.26 5.13 -8.92
N GLN A 204 -0.48 4.07 -8.62
CA GLN A 204 0.08 2.72 -8.38
C GLN A 204 0.35 1.92 -9.67
N ALA A 205 -0.09 2.43 -10.82
CA ALA A 205 0.03 1.74 -12.11
C ALA A 205 1.22 2.25 -12.95
N ALA A 206 1.91 3.28 -12.49
CA ALA A 206 3.09 3.90 -13.08
C ALA A 206 4.38 3.40 -12.42
#